data_f99ff3b2e574a3bb86ee6344c285fe91
#
_entry.id   f99ff3b2e574a3bb86ee6344c285fe91
#
_cell.length_a   1.000
_cell.length_b   1.000
_cell.length_c   1.000
_cell.angle_alpha   90.00
_cell.angle_beta   90.00
_cell.angle_gamma   90.00
#
_symmetry.space_group_name_H-M   'P 1'
#
loop_
_entity.id
_entity.type
_entity.pdbx_description
1 polymer ?
#
loop_
_entity_poly.entity_id
_entity_poly.type
_entity_poly.pdbx_seq_one_letter_code
_entity_poly.pdbx_strand_id
1 'polypeptide(L)' 'MHQDLRTNFQDVLAQGLRRLDLVTREEFDVQSQVLARTRAKVDELERRVAELEATLAARAGQ' A
#
# COMPACT_ATOMS: atom_id res chain seq x y z
N MET A 1 -15.16 -41.86 14.50
CA MET A 1 -16.02 -40.88 13.84
C MET A 1 -15.83 -39.47 14.37
N HIS A 2 -15.87 -39.26 15.68
CA HIS A 2 -15.71 -37.89 16.23
C HIS A 2 -14.33 -37.31 15.95
N GLN A 3 -13.28 -38.12 15.96
CA GLN A 3 -11.94 -37.62 15.69
C GLN A 3 -11.75 -37.20 14.23
N ASP A 4 -12.35 -37.92 13.29
CA ASP A 4 -12.26 -37.61 11.87
C ASP A 4 -12.94 -36.29 11.52
N LEU A 5 -14.11 -36.06 12.12
CA LEU A 5 -14.84 -34.79 11.92
C LEU A 5 -14.07 -33.62 12.51
N ARG A 6 -13.47 -33.78 13.67
CA ARG A 6 -12.68 -32.75 14.33
C ARG A 6 -11.43 -32.41 13.52
N THR A 7 -10.72 -33.42 13.05
CA THR A 7 -9.53 -33.22 12.22
C THR A 7 -9.88 -32.55 10.93
N ASN A 8 -10.99 -32.96 10.28
CA ASN A 8 -11.44 -32.33 9.04
C ASN A 8 -11.81 -30.87 9.24
N PHE A 9 -12.48 -30.53 10.33
CA PHE A 9 -12.83 -29.15 10.67
C PHE A 9 -11.58 -28.30 10.89
N GLN A 10 -10.60 -28.84 11.62
CA GLN A 10 -9.35 -28.13 11.86
C GLN A 10 -8.59 -27.86 10.57
N ASP A 11 -8.56 -28.82 9.65
CA ASP A 11 -7.90 -28.66 8.36
C ASP A 11 -8.59 -27.58 7.52
N VAL A 12 -9.92 -27.57 7.47
CA VAL A 12 -10.68 -26.58 6.74
C VAL A 12 -10.45 -25.19 7.32
N LEU A 13 -10.45 -25.09 8.64
CA LEU A 13 -10.21 -23.82 9.33
C LEU A 13 -8.80 -23.31 9.06
N ALA A 14 -7.80 -24.19 9.13
CA ALA A 14 -6.41 -23.81 8.85
C ALA A 14 -6.25 -23.31 7.41
N GLN A 15 -6.88 -23.96 6.45
CA GLN A 15 -6.85 -23.51 5.05
C GLN A 15 -7.52 -22.16 4.88
N GLY A 16 -8.66 -21.95 5.54
CA GLY A 16 -9.35 -20.67 5.50
C GLY A 16 -8.50 -19.54 6.06
N LEU A 17 -7.83 -19.78 7.19
CA LEU A 17 -6.95 -18.79 7.82
C LEU A 17 -5.75 -18.47 6.93
N ARG A 18 -5.17 -19.48 6.26
CA ARG A 18 -4.07 -19.24 5.32
C ARG A 18 -4.50 -18.38 4.14
N ARG A 19 -5.70 -18.62 3.62
CA ARG A 19 -6.25 -17.81 2.52
C ARG A 19 -6.45 -16.36 2.93
N LEU A 20 -6.96 -16.13 4.13
CA LEU A 20 -7.12 -14.78 4.67
C LEU A 20 -5.77 -14.09 4.84
N ASP A 21 -4.77 -14.81 5.33
CA ASP A 21 -3.43 -14.26 5.48
C ASP A 21 -2.82 -13.85 4.14
N LEU A 22 -3.02 -14.66 3.10
CA LEU A 22 -2.55 -14.33 1.76
C LEU A 22 -3.26 -13.09 1.20
N VAL A 23 -4.58 -12.98 1.40
CA VAL A 23 -5.35 -11.82 0.93
C VAL A 23 -4.87 -10.56 1.62
N THR A 24 -4.62 -10.60 2.94
CA THR A 24 -4.14 -9.42 3.68
C THR A 24 -2.73 -9.03 3.24
N ARG A 25 -1.87 -9.98 2.92
CA ARG A 25 -0.53 -9.68 2.40
C ARG A 25 -0.60 -9.04 1.02
N GLU A 26 -1.43 -9.56 0.13
CA GLU A 26 -1.64 -8.98 -1.20
C GLU A 26 -2.16 -7.55 -1.09
N GLU A 27 -3.13 -7.33 -0.21
CA GLU A 27 -3.68 -5.99 0.02
C GLU A 27 -2.61 -5.04 0.55
N PHE A 28 -1.81 -5.49 1.49
CA PHE A 28 -0.71 -4.69 2.02
C PHE A 28 0.30 -4.34 0.92
N ASP A 29 0.65 -5.30 0.07
CA ASP A 29 1.59 -5.06 -1.03
C ASP A 29 1.04 -4.03 -2.00
N VAL A 30 -0.25 -4.14 -2.36
CA VAL A 30 -0.92 -3.18 -3.24
C VAL A 30 -0.90 -1.79 -2.63
N GLN A 31 -1.27 -1.68 -1.35
CA GLN A 31 -1.30 -0.38 -0.67
C GLN A 31 0.10 0.21 -0.51
N SER A 32 1.10 -0.62 -0.29
CA SER A 32 2.49 -0.17 -0.21
C SER A 32 2.95 0.42 -1.54
N GLN A 33 2.57 -0.21 -2.66
CA GLN A 33 2.88 0.31 -4.00
C GLN A 33 2.16 1.63 -4.26
N VAL A 34 0.89 1.74 -3.87
CA VAL A 34 0.12 2.98 -4.01
C VAL A 34 0.76 4.09 -3.21
N LEU A 35 1.16 3.82 -1.97
CA LEU A 35 1.82 4.81 -1.12
C LEU A 35 3.16 5.27 -1.72
N ALA A 36 3.97 4.34 -2.21
CA ALA A 36 5.24 4.69 -2.84
C ALA A 36 5.04 5.57 -4.07
N ARG A 37 4.07 5.25 -4.90
CA ARG A 37 3.74 6.04 -6.09
C ARG A 37 3.21 7.42 -5.72
N THR A 38 2.35 7.49 -4.72
CA THR A 38 1.78 8.75 -4.24
C THR A 38 2.87 9.63 -3.65
N ARG A 39 3.78 9.06 -2.89
CA ARG A 39 4.91 9.80 -2.32
C ARG A 39 5.80 10.38 -3.40
N ALA A 40 6.12 9.60 -4.42
CA ALA A 40 6.91 10.07 -5.56
C ALA A 40 6.22 11.24 -6.26
N LYS A 41 4.89 11.17 -6.37
CA LYS A 41 4.10 12.25 -6.98
C LYS A 41 4.10 13.51 -6.13
N VAL A 42 4.01 13.36 -4.82
CA VAL A 42 4.10 14.50 -3.88
C VAL A 42 5.47 15.13 -3.98
N ASP A 43 6.54 14.36 -3.99
CA ASP A 43 7.90 14.87 -4.10
C ASP A 43 8.09 15.64 -5.42
N GLU A 44 7.55 15.13 -6.51
CA GLU A 44 7.59 15.83 -7.81
C GLU A 44 6.84 17.15 -7.77
N LEU A 45 5.65 17.15 -7.16
CA LEU A 45 4.85 18.36 -7.04
C LEU A 45 5.53 19.41 -6.15
N GLU A 46 6.16 18.99 -5.05
CA GLU A 46 6.92 19.88 -4.20
C GLU A 46 8.08 20.54 -4.97
N ARG A 47 8.76 19.76 -5.81
CA ARG A 47 9.83 20.28 -6.65
C ARG A 47 9.30 21.33 -7.64
N ARG A 48 8.15 21.06 -8.27
CA ARG A 48 7.53 21.99 -9.21
C ARG A 48 7.10 23.27 -8.51
N VAL A 49 6.55 23.16 -7.30
CA VAL A 49 6.17 24.34 -6.52
C VAL A 49 7.39 25.17 -6.20
N ALA A 50 8.49 24.54 -5.76
CA ALA A 50 9.72 25.26 -5.46
C ALA A 50 10.29 25.97 -6.68
N GLU A 51 10.24 25.35 -7.85
CA GLU A 51 10.67 25.98 -9.09
C GLU A 51 9.80 27.18 -9.47
N LEU A 52 8.48 27.04 -9.31
CA LEU A 52 7.56 28.13 -9.59
C LEU A 52 7.77 29.31 -8.63
N GLU A 53 7.96 29.04 -7.36
CA GLU A 53 8.25 30.05 -6.35
C GLU A 53 9.54 30.80 -6.68
N ALA A 54 10.58 30.06 -7.09
CA ALA A 54 11.84 30.68 -7.49
C ALA A 54 11.68 31.57 -8.73
N THR A 55 10.87 31.12 -9.70
CA THR A 55 10.59 31.90 -10.90
C THR A 55 9.83 33.16 -10.55
N LEU A 56 8.83 33.07 -9.67
CA LEU A 56 8.05 34.24 -9.23
C LEU A 56 8.94 35.24 -8.47
N ALA A 57 9.82 34.74 -7.61
CA ALA A 57 10.74 35.60 -6.87
C ALA A 57 11.69 36.30 -7.80
N ALA A 58 12.21 35.63 -8.83
CA ALA A 58 13.08 36.25 -9.83
C ALA A 58 12.36 37.34 -10.61
N ARG A 59 11.10 37.11 -10.99
CA ARG A 59 10.29 38.12 -11.69
C ARG A 59 9.96 39.29 -10.80
N ALA A 60 9.67 39.08 -9.54
CA ALA A 60 9.37 40.14 -8.59
C ALA A 60 10.58 41.00 -8.31
N GLY A 61 11.80 40.49 -8.47
CA GLY A 61 13.04 41.22 -8.30
C GLY A 61 13.43 42.09 -9.51
N GLN A 62 12.73 41.92 -10.62
CA GLN A 62 12.94 42.70 -11.81
C GLN A 62 12.03 43.94 -11.84
#